data_0efdb9987a55f588a730c26992940def
#
_entry.id   0efdb9987a55f588a730c26992940def
#
_cell.length_a   1.000
_cell.length_b   1.000
_cell.length_c   1.000
_cell.angle_alpha   90.00
_cell.angle_beta   90.00
_cell.angle_gamma   90.00
#
_symmetry.space_group_name_H-M   'P 1'
#
loop_
_entity.id
_entity.type
_entity.pdbx_description
1 polymer ?
#
loop_
_entity_poly.entity_id
_entity_poly.type
_entity_poly.pdbx_seq_one_letter_code
_entity_poly.pdbx_strand_id
1 'polypeptide(L)'
;YVSRKRLRSFILFLILLVLLAGISACLTLMKSNKTVETNLYKSLNTSFSIKKIENGQTFKLSDLASVSKIKGLENVSPELETVAKLKDKEAVSGEQSVERDDLSAADKNLVSLTALEDSSKDVTFTSSAFNLKEGRHLQKGDSKKILIHEELAKKNGLSLHDKLRLDAGQSESGKGQTVEFEIVGIFSGKKQEKFTGLSSDFSENQIFTDYESSQI
;
A
#
# COMPACT_ATOMS: atom_id res chain seq x y z
N TYR A 1 60.79 4.66 -24.66
CA TYR A 1 60.93 4.03 -23.32
C TYR A 1 59.81 3.02 -23.06
N VAL A 2 58.57 3.33 -23.40
CA VAL A 2 57.37 2.47 -23.24
C VAL A 2 57.49 1.17 -24.11
N SER A 3 58.07 1.28 -25.29
CA SER A 3 58.19 0.12 -26.21
C SER A 3 59.17 -0.96 -25.77
N ARG A 4 60.18 -0.65 -24.90
CA ARG A 4 61.19 -1.62 -24.46
C ARG A 4 60.78 -2.47 -23.24
N LYS A 5 59.71 -2.11 -22.52
CA LYS A 5 59.23 -2.83 -21.33
C LYS A 5 57.71 -3.01 -21.37
N ARG A 6 57.21 -3.56 -22.46
CA ARG A 6 55.75 -3.75 -22.72
C ARG A 6 54.98 -4.37 -21.54
N LEU A 7 55.54 -5.36 -20.90
CA LEU A 7 54.90 -6.04 -19.77
C LEU A 7 54.70 -5.13 -18.54
N ARG A 8 55.71 -4.28 -18.21
CA ARG A 8 55.59 -3.33 -17.10
C ARG A 8 54.54 -2.24 -17.37
N SER A 9 54.50 -1.73 -18.59
CA SER A 9 53.51 -0.75 -19.00
C SER A 9 52.11 -1.32 -18.99
N PHE A 10 51.94 -2.59 -19.39
CA PHE A 10 50.64 -3.28 -19.33
C PHE A 10 50.17 -3.48 -17.89
N ILE A 11 51.07 -3.91 -16.99
CA ILE A 11 50.72 -4.09 -15.58
C ILE A 11 50.31 -2.74 -14.94
N LEU A 12 51.05 -1.66 -15.22
CA LEU A 12 50.70 -0.33 -14.72
C LEU A 12 49.35 0.16 -15.26
N PHE A 13 49.06 -0.10 -16.53
CA PHE A 13 47.79 0.22 -17.15
C PHE A 13 46.64 -0.55 -16.47
N LEU A 14 46.83 -1.83 -16.19
CA LEU A 14 45.83 -2.68 -15.53
C LEU A 14 45.55 -2.24 -14.09
N ILE A 15 46.57 -1.85 -13.33
CA ILE A 15 46.43 -1.29 -12.00
C ILE A 15 45.65 0.04 -12.05
N LEU A 16 45.99 0.92 -12.98
CA LEU A 16 45.29 2.18 -13.15
C LEU A 16 43.82 1.99 -13.52
N LEU A 17 43.52 1.02 -14.37
CA LEU A 17 42.16 0.68 -14.79
C LEU A 17 41.32 0.16 -13.58
N VAL A 18 41.91 -0.70 -12.76
CA VAL A 18 41.23 -1.18 -11.52
C VAL A 18 40.99 -0.05 -10.53
N LEU A 19 41.96 0.84 -10.36
CA LEU A 19 41.79 2.01 -9.49
C LEU A 19 40.68 2.95 -10.00
N LEU A 20 40.63 3.23 -11.30
CA LEU A 20 39.56 4.05 -11.90
C LEU A 20 38.19 3.38 -11.78
N ALA A 21 38.10 2.08 -11.98
CA ALA A 21 36.87 1.31 -11.79
C ALA A 21 36.40 1.37 -10.32
N GLY A 22 37.30 1.23 -9.36
CA GLY A 22 37.02 1.35 -7.93
C GLY A 22 36.50 2.74 -7.55
N ILE A 23 37.12 3.81 -8.04
CA ILE A 23 36.67 5.18 -7.80
C ILE A 23 35.28 5.40 -8.41
N SER A 24 35.05 4.92 -9.64
CA SER A 24 33.74 5.04 -10.31
C SER A 24 32.65 4.32 -9.53
N ALA A 25 32.91 3.10 -9.04
CA ALA A 25 31.98 2.35 -8.21
C ALA A 25 31.65 3.09 -6.90
N CYS A 26 32.66 3.66 -6.25
CA CYS A 26 32.50 4.41 -5.01
C CYS A 26 31.64 5.68 -5.22
N LEU A 27 31.87 6.42 -6.30
CA LEU A 27 31.07 7.59 -6.65
C LEU A 27 29.61 7.24 -6.96
N THR A 28 29.38 6.10 -7.63
CA THR A 28 28.05 5.61 -7.93
C THR A 28 27.28 5.24 -6.66
N LEU A 29 27.93 4.56 -5.71
CA LEU A 29 27.35 4.21 -4.41
C LEU A 29 27.04 5.47 -3.58
N MET A 30 27.94 6.46 -3.56
CA MET A 30 27.69 7.73 -2.85
C MET A 30 26.48 8.47 -3.44
N LYS A 31 26.36 8.51 -4.78
CA LYS A 31 25.22 9.15 -5.46
C LYS A 31 23.91 8.42 -5.17
N SER A 32 23.94 7.09 -5.19
CA SER A 32 22.79 6.25 -4.87
C SER A 32 22.33 6.48 -3.42
N ASN A 33 23.25 6.45 -2.46
CA ASN A 33 22.94 6.72 -1.04
C ASN A 33 22.34 8.11 -0.84
N LYS A 34 22.87 9.15 -1.49
CA LYS A 34 22.34 10.50 -1.38
C LYS A 34 20.93 10.63 -1.97
N THR A 35 20.64 9.90 -3.03
CA THR A 35 19.29 9.84 -3.63
C THR A 35 18.30 9.15 -2.70
N VAL A 36 18.69 8.02 -2.09
CA VAL A 36 17.88 7.31 -1.10
C VAL A 36 17.63 8.19 0.12
N GLU A 37 18.66 8.84 0.66
CA GLU A 37 18.54 9.77 1.78
C GLU A 37 17.58 10.92 1.46
N THR A 38 17.72 11.56 0.30
CA THR A 38 16.85 12.67 -0.12
C THR A 38 15.40 12.22 -0.27
N ASN A 39 15.16 11.03 -0.82
CA ASN A 39 13.82 10.47 -0.98
C ASN A 39 13.21 10.10 0.38
N LEU A 40 14.01 9.52 1.29
CA LEU A 40 13.59 9.26 2.67
C LEU A 40 13.22 10.54 3.40
N TYR A 41 14.06 11.57 3.35
CA TYR A 41 13.74 12.87 3.99
C TYR A 41 12.50 13.52 3.38
N LYS A 42 12.29 13.44 2.07
CA LYS A 42 11.08 13.93 1.44
C LYS A 42 9.86 13.16 1.92
N SER A 43 9.92 11.84 2.00
CA SER A 43 8.78 11.02 2.42
C SER A 43 8.48 11.15 3.93
N LEU A 44 9.50 11.30 4.77
CA LEU A 44 9.35 11.44 6.22
C LEU A 44 8.90 12.84 6.68
N ASN A 45 9.29 13.89 5.94
CA ASN A 45 9.03 15.28 6.33
C ASN A 45 7.84 15.91 5.58
N THR A 46 7.22 15.18 4.63
CA THR A 46 6.15 15.75 3.79
C THR A 46 4.76 15.33 4.23
N SER A 47 4.61 14.37 5.11
CA SER A 47 3.30 13.95 5.58
C SER A 47 3.29 13.63 7.07
N PHE A 48 2.20 13.94 7.72
CA PHE A 48 1.87 13.44 9.06
C PHE A 48 0.44 12.91 9.05
N SER A 49 0.19 11.86 9.82
CA SER A 49 -1.16 11.31 9.97
C SER A 49 -1.67 11.58 11.39
N ILE A 50 -2.92 12.00 11.48
CA ILE A 50 -3.65 12.09 12.74
C ILE A 50 -4.48 10.83 12.83
N LYS A 51 -4.09 9.92 13.74
CA LYS A 51 -4.80 8.67 13.98
C LYS A 51 -5.51 8.74 15.32
N LYS A 52 -6.63 8.07 15.39
CA LYS A 52 -7.38 7.83 16.60
C LYS A 52 -6.57 7.00 17.61
N ILE A 53 -6.57 7.40 18.88
CA ILE A 53 -5.81 6.72 19.94
C ILE A 53 -6.64 5.59 20.57
N GLU A 54 -7.97 5.76 20.68
CA GLU A 54 -8.85 4.81 21.36
C GLU A 54 -9.96 4.28 20.45
N ASN A 55 -10.36 3.03 20.67
CA ASN A 55 -11.50 2.42 20.01
C ASN A 55 -12.81 3.12 20.48
N GLY A 56 -13.62 3.58 19.54
CA GLY A 56 -14.92 4.21 19.83
C GLY A 56 -15.02 5.71 19.57
N GLN A 57 -13.89 6.43 19.41
CA GLN A 57 -13.91 7.84 19.02
C GLN A 57 -13.95 8.00 17.50
N THR A 58 -14.79 8.85 16.97
CA THR A 58 -14.85 9.23 15.56
C THR A 58 -14.46 10.70 15.43
N PHE A 59 -13.61 11.01 14.46
CA PHE A 59 -13.39 12.38 14.03
C PHE A 59 -14.58 12.83 13.19
N LYS A 60 -15.14 13.99 13.49
CA LYS A 60 -16.05 14.62 12.54
C LYS A 60 -15.23 15.28 11.44
N LEU A 61 -15.62 15.13 10.18
CA LEU A 61 -14.99 15.83 9.07
C LEU A 61 -14.92 17.35 9.28
N SER A 62 -15.91 17.92 10.01
CA SER A 62 -15.91 19.33 10.41
C SER A 62 -14.67 19.74 11.21
N ASP A 63 -14.10 18.83 11.99
CA ASP A 63 -12.94 19.10 12.84
C ASP A 63 -11.65 19.22 12.01
N LEU A 64 -11.62 18.56 10.85
CA LEU A 64 -10.53 18.64 9.88
C LEU A 64 -10.51 19.98 9.11
N ALA A 65 -11.59 20.75 9.12
CA ALA A 65 -11.65 22.05 8.47
C ALA A 65 -10.67 23.08 9.08
N SER A 66 -10.26 22.88 10.32
CA SER A 66 -9.23 23.69 10.98
C SER A 66 -7.81 23.27 10.53
N VAL A 67 -7.60 22.00 10.26
CA VAL A 67 -6.32 21.45 9.81
C VAL A 67 -5.99 21.93 8.40
N SER A 68 -6.99 21.98 7.50
CA SER A 68 -6.79 22.46 6.12
C SER A 68 -6.38 23.94 6.02
N LYS A 69 -6.54 24.72 7.09
CA LYS A 69 -6.11 26.12 7.16
C LYS A 69 -4.65 26.33 7.60
N ILE A 70 -3.94 25.28 7.97
CA ILE A 70 -2.54 25.37 8.39
C ILE A 70 -1.68 25.71 7.18
N LYS A 71 -0.93 26.82 7.29
CA LYS A 71 0.00 27.24 6.22
C LYS A 71 1.08 26.16 6.01
N GLY A 72 1.29 25.79 4.76
CA GLY A 72 2.29 24.79 4.36
C GLY A 72 1.76 23.38 4.17
N LEU A 73 0.45 23.15 4.40
CA LEU A 73 -0.22 21.92 3.97
C LEU A 73 -0.67 22.06 2.52
N GLU A 74 -0.18 21.19 1.67
CA GLU A 74 -0.58 21.13 0.25
C GLU A 74 -1.86 20.30 0.05
N ASN A 75 -2.06 19.28 0.89
CA ASN A 75 -3.20 18.38 0.80
C ASN A 75 -3.58 17.80 2.16
N VAL A 76 -4.87 17.64 2.40
CA VAL A 76 -5.43 16.92 3.54
C VAL A 76 -6.32 15.83 2.97
N SER A 77 -5.96 14.58 3.17
CA SER A 77 -6.69 13.43 2.66
C SER A 77 -7.29 12.66 3.84
N PRO A 78 -8.59 12.53 3.92
CA PRO A 78 -9.22 11.66 4.90
C PRO A 78 -8.97 10.20 4.53
N GLU A 79 -8.78 9.37 5.55
CA GLU A 79 -8.61 7.94 5.41
C GLU A 79 -9.52 7.24 6.44
N LEU A 80 -10.19 6.19 6.02
CA LEU A 80 -11.01 5.34 6.88
C LEU A 80 -10.56 3.89 6.72
N GLU A 81 -10.06 3.31 7.80
CA GLU A 81 -9.77 1.88 7.89
C GLU A 81 -10.95 1.15 8.55
N THR A 82 -11.46 0.13 7.91
CA THR A 82 -12.52 -0.73 8.39
C THR A 82 -12.35 -2.17 7.89
N VAL A 83 -13.23 -3.05 8.29
CA VAL A 83 -13.29 -4.44 7.81
C VAL A 83 -14.58 -4.61 7.03
N ALA A 84 -14.51 -5.34 5.93
CA ALA A 84 -15.67 -5.72 5.14
C ALA A 84 -15.70 -7.23 4.92
N LYS A 85 -16.87 -7.78 4.64
CA LYS A 85 -17.03 -9.18 4.31
C LYS A 85 -17.17 -9.34 2.81
N LEU A 86 -16.42 -10.29 2.24
CA LEU A 86 -16.60 -10.69 0.85
C LEU A 86 -17.93 -11.43 0.67
N LYS A 87 -18.69 -11.06 -0.35
CA LYS A 87 -19.89 -11.74 -0.77
C LYS A 87 -19.64 -12.54 -2.04
N ASP A 88 -19.98 -13.83 -2.02
CA ASP A 88 -19.81 -14.76 -3.15
C ASP A 88 -18.34 -14.93 -3.61
N LYS A 89 -17.39 -14.54 -2.79
CA LYS A 89 -15.95 -14.66 -3.01
C LYS A 89 -15.27 -15.05 -1.70
N GLU A 90 -14.04 -15.54 -1.79
CA GLU A 90 -13.30 -16.04 -0.64
C GLU A 90 -12.04 -15.22 -0.37
N ALA A 91 -11.80 -14.93 0.91
CA ALA A 91 -10.55 -14.32 1.34
C ALA A 91 -9.38 -15.31 1.16
N VAL A 92 -8.19 -14.78 0.92
CA VAL A 92 -6.97 -15.58 0.84
C VAL A 92 -6.62 -16.09 2.24
N SER A 93 -6.31 -17.37 2.36
CA SER A 93 -5.79 -17.94 3.60
C SER A 93 -4.31 -17.56 3.70
N GLY A 94 -3.92 -16.92 4.78
CA GLY A 94 -2.51 -16.57 5.04
C GLY A 94 -1.66 -17.80 5.34
N GLU A 95 -0.34 -17.63 5.26
CA GLU A 95 0.63 -18.67 5.59
C GLU A 95 0.64 -19.03 7.08
N GLN A 96 0.12 -18.15 7.93
CA GLN A 96 0.01 -18.36 9.37
C GLN A 96 -1.45 -18.57 9.73
N SER A 97 -1.83 -19.80 10.03
CA SER A 97 -3.14 -20.11 10.59
C SER A 97 -3.09 -19.95 12.11
N VAL A 98 -3.61 -18.86 12.61
CA VAL A 98 -4.03 -18.81 14.01
C VAL A 98 -5.43 -19.41 14.05
N GLU A 99 -5.56 -20.65 14.50
CA GLU A 99 -6.87 -21.25 14.72
C GLU A 99 -7.52 -20.57 15.94
N ARG A 100 -8.63 -19.91 15.68
CA ARG A 100 -9.49 -19.36 16.70
C ARG A 100 -10.82 -20.07 16.66
N ASP A 101 -11.12 -20.83 17.71
CA ASP A 101 -12.36 -21.60 17.85
C ASP A 101 -13.61 -20.70 18.10
N ASP A 102 -13.36 -19.44 18.50
CA ASP A 102 -14.39 -18.44 18.76
C ASP A 102 -14.88 -17.70 17.50
N LEU A 103 -14.17 -17.86 16.35
CA LEU A 103 -14.56 -17.23 15.11
C LEU A 103 -15.57 -18.06 14.33
N SER A 104 -16.68 -17.44 13.96
CA SER A 104 -17.66 -18.04 13.06
C SER A 104 -17.06 -18.21 11.64
N ALA A 105 -17.61 -19.14 10.86
CA ALA A 105 -17.23 -19.27 9.45
C ALA A 105 -17.39 -17.95 8.66
N ALA A 106 -18.27 -17.08 9.12
CA ALA A 106 -18.49 -15.75 8.56
C ALA A 106 -17.30 -14.81 8.79
N ASP A 107 -16.60 -14.94 9.91
CA ASP A 107 -15.46 -14.09 10.29
C ASP A 107 -14.17 -14.52 9.59
N LYS A 108 -14.13 -15.69 9.00
CA LYS A 108 -13.02 -16.21 8.20
C LYS A 108 -12.96 -15.62 6.78
N ASN A 109 -13.93 -14.78 6.40
CA ASN A 109 -14.03 -14.20 5.05
C ASN A 109 -14.02 -12.66 5.09
N LEU A 110 -13.23 -12.10 6.00
CA LEU A 110 -13.07 -10.67 6.18
C LEU A 110 -11.87 -10.16 5.38
N VAL A 111 -12.02 -8.96 4.84
CA VAL A 111 -10.98 -8.18 4.16
C VAL A 111 -10.77 -6.87 4.88
N SER A 112 -9.54 -6.38 4.89
CA SER A 112 -9.23 -5.03 5.34
C SER A 112 -9.60 -4.05 4.24
N LEU A 113 -10.43 -3.06 4.55
CA LEU A 113 -10.89 -2.05 3.62
C LEU A 113 -10.35 -0.68 4.05
N THR A 114 -9.54 -0.06 3.21
CA THR A 114 -9.03 1.29 3.40
C THR A 114 -9.66 2.23 2.37
N ALA A 115 -10.47 3.17 2.83
CA ALA A 115 -11.09 4.18 1.99
C ALA A 115 -10.25 5.46 2.01
N LEU A 116 -9.94 6.00 0.81
CA LEU A 116 -9.08 7.17 0.62
C LEU A 116 -9.36 7.86 -0.73
N GLU A 117 -8.95 9.15 -0.84
CA GLU A 117 -9.17 9.92 -2.07
C GLU A 117 -8.18 9.56 -3.20
N ASP A 118 -6.93 9.20 -2.85
CA ASP A 118 -5.85 8.95 -3.83
C ASP A 118 -4.90 7.88 -3.29
N SER A 119 -5.04 6.66 -3.82
CA SER A 119 -4.25 5.52 -3.34
C SER A 119 -2.75 5.61 -3.66
N SER A 120 -2.35 6.45 -4.62
CA SER A 120 -0.93 6.65 -4.93
C SER A 120 -0.15 7.34 -3.80
N LYS A 121 -0.87 8.03 -2.92
CA LYS A 121 -0.31 8.77 -1.77
C LYS A 121 -0.31 7.97 -0.47
N ASP A 122 -0.96 6.81 -0.46
CA ASP A 122 -0.93 5.91 0.68
C ASP A 122 0.50 5.48 1.02
N VAL A 123 0.78 5.38 2.32
CA VAL A 123 2.12 5.05 2.82
C VAL A 123 2.62 3.70 2.31
N THR A 124 1.75 2.74 2.08
CA THR A 124 2.14 1.41 1.59
C THR A 124 2.61 1.46 0.13
N PHE A 125 2.02 2.31 -0.71
CA PHE A 125 2.48 2.53 -2.09
C PHE A 125 3.70 3.44 -2.15
N THR A 126 3.74 4.51 -1.38
CA THR A 126 4.87 5.46 -1.37
C THR A 126 6.15 4.83 -0.81
N SER A 127 6.03 3.89 0.14
CA SER A 127 7.16 3.10 0.67
C SER A 127 7.52 1.89 -0.20
N SER A 128 6.79 1.62 -1.27
CA SER A 128 6.94 0.43 -2.12
C SER A 128 6.69 -0.91 -1.40
N ALA A 129 5.98 -0.88 -0.27
CA ALA A 129 5.45 -2.10 0.36
C ALA A 129 4.40 -2.75 -0.56
N PHE A 130 3.56 -1.92 -1.19
CA PHE A 130 2.68 -2.31 -2.28
C PHE A 130 3.09 -1.66 -3.59
N ASN A 131 2.88 -2.37 -4.69
CA ASN A 131 3.17 -1.90 -6.05
C ASN A 131 1.98 -2.17 -6.96
N LEU A 132 1.52 -1.15 -7.67
CA LEU A 132 0.48 -1.32 -8.67
C LEU A 132 1.01 -2.18 -9.83
N LYS A 133 0.29 -3.23 -10.19
CA LYS A 133 0.63 -4.16 -11.27
C LYS A 133 -0.15 -3.90 -12.54
N GLU A 134 -1.45 -3.70 -12.39
CA GLU A 134 -2.36 -3.49 -13.50
C GLU A 134 -3.37 -2.40 -13.17
N GLY A 135 -3.87 -1.73 -14.20
CA GLY A 135 -4.87 -0.69 -14.05
C GLY A 135 -4.30 0.63 -13.54
N ARG A 136 -5.03 1.30 -12.66
CA ARG A 136 -4.69 2.62 -12.14
C ARG A 136 -4.96 2.73 -10.63
N HIS A 137 -4.34 3.72 -10.02
CA HIS A 137 -4.69 4.15 -8.66
C HIS A 137 -6.09 4.78 -8.59
N LEU A 138 -6.68 4.74 -7.38
CA LEU A 138 -7.86 5.53 -7.05
C LEU A 138 -7.52 7.02 -7.15
N GLN A 139 -8.49 7.78 -7.59
CA GLN A 139 -8.38 9.23 -7.75
C GLN A 139 -9.58 9.92 -7.13
N LYS A 140 -9.38 11.16 -6.72
CA LYS A 140 -10.46 11.99 -6.19
C LYS A 140 -11.61 12.07 -7.18
N GLY A 141 -12.84 11.82 -6.70
CA GLY A 141 -14.06 11.76 -7.50
C GLY A 141 -14.41 10.39 -8.05
N ASP A 142 -13.58 9.36 -7.79
CA ASP A 142 -13.98 7.97 -8.03
C ASP A 142 -15.16 7.61 -7.11
N SER A 143 -16.08 6.81 -7.61
CA SER A 143 -17.21 6.27 -6.87
C SER A 143 -17.39 4.79 -7.19
N LYS A 144 -17.54 3.97 -6.16
CA LYS A 144 -17.66 2.50 -6.26
C LYS A 144 -16.51 1.85 -7.03
N LYS A 145 -15.28 2.34 -6.78
CA LYS A 145 -14.06 1.81 -7.37
C LYS A 145 -13.17 1.21 -6.29
N ILE A 146 -12.47 0.12 -6.64
CA ILE A 146 -11.56 -0.55 -5.72
C ILE A 146 -10.26 -0.96 -6.39
N LEU A 147 -9.20 -1.06 -5.55
CA LEU A 147 -7.98 -1.81 -5.85
C LEU A 147 -7.98 -3.07 -4.99
N ILE A 148 -7.59 -4.19 -5.58
CA ILE A 148 -7.46 -5.48 -4.89
C ILE A 148 -6.06 -6.04 -5.04
N HIS A 149 -5.68 -6.89 -4.09
CA HIS A 149 -4.40 -7.59 -4.16
C HIS A 149 -4.41 -8.69 -5.24
N GLU A 150 -3.27 -8.92 -5.91
CA GLU A 150 -3.15 -9.90 -6.99
C GLU A 150 -3.51 -11.34 -6.58
N GLU A 151 -3.18 -11.75 -5.35
CA GLU A 151 -3.53 -13.08 -4.85
C GLU A 151 -5.04 -13.22 -4.58
N LEU A 152 -5.71 -12.14 -4.12
CA LEU A 152 -7.17 -12.13 -3.99
C LEU A 152 -7.83 -12.19 -5.35
N ALA A 153 -7.32 -11.45 -6.34
CA ALA A 153 -7.77 -11.50 -7.72
C ALA A 153 -7.64 -12.91 -8.30
N LYS A 154 -6.47 -13.50 -8.19
CA LYS A 154 -6.14 -14.83 -8.69
C LYS A 154 -7.01 -15.93 -8.06
N LYS A 155 -7.14 -15.92 -6.72
CA LYS A 155 -7.95 -16.90 -6.01
C LYS A 155 -9.41 -16.91 -6.48
N ASN A 156 -9.94 -15.73 -6.78
CA ASN A 156 -11.35 -15.55 -7.12
C ASN A 156 -11.63 -15.41 -8.63
N GLY A 157 -10.59 -15.52 -9.49
CA GLY A 157 -10.70 -15.38 -10.94
C GLY A 157 -11.19 -13.99 -11.36
N LEU A 158 -10.70 -12.93 -10.67
CA LEU A 158 -11.08 -11.55 -10.90
C LEU A 158 -10.02 -10.83 -11.75
N SER A 159 -10.47 -9.92 -12.59
CA SER A 159 -9.65 -9.10 -13.48
C SER A 159 -10.08 -7.63 -13.38
N LEU A 160 -9.34 -6.73 -14.05
CA LEU A 160 -9.76 -5.34 -14.17
C LEU A 160 -11.18 -5.25 -14.76
N HIS A 161 -11.94 -4.29 -14.25
CA HIS A 161 -13.34 -4.00 -14.60
C HIS A 161 -14.36 -5.03 -14.15
N ASP A 162 -13.93 -6.13 -13.52
CA ASP A 162 -14.85 -7.03 -12.84
C ASP A 162 -15.46 -6.37 -11.61
N LYS A 163 -16.58 -6.93 -11.16
CA LYS A 163 -17.31 -6.42 -10.02
C LYS A 163 -17.09 -7.30 -8.79
N LEU A 164 -16.86 -6.66 -7.66
CA LEU A 164 -16.72 -7.30 -6.36
C LEU A 164 -17.77 -6.74 -5.41
N ARG A 165 -18.49 -7.63 -4.73
CA ARG A 165 -19.50 -7.26 -3.73
C ARG A 165 -18.93 -7.38 -2.34
N LEU A 166 -19.07 -6.32 -1.56
CA LEU A 166 -18.64 -6.24 -0.18
C LEU A 166 -19.85 -5.92 0.71
N ASP A 167 -19.96 -6.61 1.81
CA ASP A 167 -20.85 -6.24 2.90
C ASP A 167 -20.04 -5.35 3.85
N ALA A 168 -20.26 -4.04 3.80
CA ALA A 168 -19.63 -3.06 4.64
C ALA A 168 -20.54 -2.72 5.82
N GLY A 169 -19.92 -2.65 7.02
CA GLY A 169 -20.57 -2.16 8.23
C GLY A 169 -21.24 -3.23 9.08
N GLN A 170 -20.84 -3.27 10.34
CA GLN A 170 -21.71 -3.72 11.41
C GLN A 170 -22.64 -2.53 11.73
N SER A 171 -23.76 -2.43 11.03
CA SER A 171 -24.84 -1.59 11.52
C SER A 171 -25.35 -2.21 12.83
N GLU A 172 -25.58 -1.38 13.86
CA GLU A 172 -26.25 -1.82 15.11
C GLU A 172 -27.59 -2.54 14.86
N SER A 173 -28.14 -2.42 13.64
CA SER A 173 -29.36 -3.11 13.18
C SER A 173 -29.12 -4.49 12.53
N GLY A 174 -27.87 -5.00 12.49
CA GLY A 174 -27.55 -6.37 12.03
C GLY A 174 -27.70 -6.63 10.53
N LYS A 175 -27.99 -5.61 9.70
CA LYS A 175 -28.06 -5.72 8.25
C LYS A 175 -26.97 -4.85 7.62
N GLY A 176 -25.81 -5.46 7.33
CA GLY A 176 -24.78 -4.82 6.48
C GLY A 176 -25.36 -4.52 5.10
N GLN A 177 -25.03 -3.35 4.57
CA GLN A 177 -25.40 -3.01 3.20
C GLN A 177 -24.39 -3.64 2.25
N THR A 178 -24.88 -4.46 1.30
CA THR A 178 -24.03 -4.98 0.21
C THR A 178 -23.81 -3.88 -0.82
N VAL A 179 -22.57 -3.54 -1.07
CA VAL A 179 -22.16 -2.57 -2.10
C VAL A 179 -21.36 -3.31 -3.17
N GLU A 180 -21.66 -2.99 -4.43
CA GLU A 180 -20.92 -3.52 -5.58
C GLU A 180 -19.92 -2.49 -6.07
N PHE A 181 -18.66 -2.92 -6.21
CA PHE A 181 -17.52 -2.11 -6.62
C PHE A 181 -16.92 -2.65 -7.92
N GLU A 182 -16.40 -1.75 -8.76
CA GLU A 182 -15.61 -2.10 -9.93
C GLU A 182 -14.11 -2.09 -9.59
N ILE A 183 -13.40 -3.12 -10.02
CA ILE A 183 -11.94 -3.25 -9.86
C ILE A 183 -11.25 -2.35 -10.90
N VAL A 184 -10.56 -1.32 -10.45
CA VAL A 184 -9.82 -0.39 -11.32
C VAL A 184 -8.31 -0.57 -11.25
N GLY A 185 -7.82 -1.34 -10.28
CA GLY A 185 -6.40 -1.65 -10.16
C GLY A 185 -6.16 -2.93 -9.39
N ILE A 186 -5.07 -3.58 -9.74
CA ILE A 186 -4.54 -4.78 -9.07
C ILE A 186 -3.13 -4.45 -8.61
N PHE A 187 -2.84 -4.72 -7.34
CA PHE A 187 -1.54 -4.46 -6.74
C PHE A 187 -0.95 -5.71 -6.11
N SER A 188 0.35 -5.68 -5.83
CA SER A 188 1.09 -6.74 -5.16
C SER A 188 1.94 -6.19 -4.03
N GLY A 189 2.50 -7.07 -3.23
CA GLY A 189 3.44 -6.75 -2.17
C GLY A 189 2.95 -7.19 -0.80
N LYS A 190 3.73 -6.88 0.23
CA LYS A 190 3.38 -7.21 1.61
C LYS A 190 3.63 -6.01 2.52
N LYS A 191 2.69 -5.75 3.43
CA LYS A 191 2.83 -4.82 4.53
C LYS A 191 3.10 -5.58 5.83
N GLN A 192 3.46 -4.87 6.89
CA GLN A 192 3.50 -5.48 8.22
C GLN A 192 2.09 -5.94 8.63
N GLU A 193 1.95 -7.22 8.89
CA GLU A 193 0.67 -7.86 9.22
C GLU A 193 0.42 -7.86 10.72
N LYS A 194 -0.86 -7.86 11.09
CA LYS A 194 -1.32 -8.09 12.46
C LYS A 194 -1.61 -9.57 12.63
N PHE A 195 -1.62 -10.04 13.87
CA PHE A 195 -1.89 -11.45 14.18
C PHE A 195 -3.08 -11.55 15.13
N THR A 196 -4.23 -11.08 14.69
CA THR A 196 -5.48 -11.17 15.47
C THR A 196 -6.25 -12.46 15.18
N GLY A 197 -5.84 -13.21 14.16
CA GLY A 197 -6.50 -14.42 13.70
C GLY A 197 -7.61 -14.20 12.68
N LEU A 198 -7.81 -12.95 12.26
CA LEU A 198 -8.77 -12.60 11.21
C LEU A 198 -8.11 -12.65 9.83
N SER A 199 -8.86 -13.07 8.82
CA SER A 199 -8.35 -13.05 7.43
C SER A 199 -8.00 -11.65 6.94
N SER A 200 -8.61 -10.60 7.49
CA SER A 200 -8.29 -9.20 7.20
C SER A 200 -6.90 -8.75 7.65
N ASP A 201 -6.20 -9.53 8.47
CA ASP A 201 -4.83 -9.22 8.89
C ASP A 201 -3.81 -9.36 7.77
N PHE A 202 -4.09 -10.22 6.78
CA PHE A 202 -3.17 -10.54 5.70
C PHE A 202 -3.15 -9.48 4.61
N SER A 203 -1.96 -9.22 4.10
CA SER A 203 -1.73 -8.26 3.01
C SER A 203 -2.52 -8.61 1.75
N GLU A 204 -2.70 -9.90 1.47
CA GLU A 204 -3.43 -10.45 0.34
C GLU A 204 -4.94 -10.10 0.38
N ASN A 205 -5.46 -9.81 1.57
CA ASN A 205 -6.86 -9.42 1.81
C ASN A 205 -7.04 -7.92 2.03
N GLN A 206 -6.02 -7.12 1.67
CA GLN A 206 -6.15 -5.66 1.66
C GLN A 206 -6.88 -5.21 0.41
N ILE A 207 -7.88 -4.34 0.60
CA ILE A 207 -8.63 -3.67 -0.46
C ILE A 207 -8.56 -2.16 -0.20
N PHE A 208 -8.33 -1.37 -1.23
CA PHE A 208 -8.50 0.07 -1.19
C PHE A 208 -9.76 0.46 -1.93
N THR A 209 -10.53 1.39 -1.38
CA THR A 209 -11.74 1.93 -2.00
C THR A 209 -11.72 3.44 -2.05
N ASP A 210 -12.52 4.02 -2.91
CA ASP A 210 -12.73 5.46 -2.93
C ASP A 210 -13.42 5.95 -1.64
N TYR A 211 -13.05 7.15 -1.19
CA TYR A 211 -13.54 7.70 0.06
C TYR A 211 -15.05 8.02 0.03
N GLU A 212 -15.59 8.40 -1.13
CA GLU A 212 -17.00 8.75 -1.24
C GLU A 212 -17.91 7.55 -0.97
N SER A 213 -17.50 6.35 -1.40
CA SER A 213 -18.23 5.11 -1.16
C SER A 213 -18.20 4.65 0.30
N SER A 214 -17.30 5.16 1.12
CA SER A 214 -17.22 4.84 2.56
C SER A 214 -18.25 5.59 3.41
N GLN A 215 -18.94 6.57 2.84
CA GLN A 215 -19.95 7.37 3.53
C GLN A 215 -21.37 6.80 3.40
N ILE A 216 -21.51 5.69 2.69
CA ILE A 216 -22.76 4.95 2.51
C ILE A 216 -22.91 3.93 3.63
#